data_093a9b4e271d9730cf61351b4f5ef75a
#
_entry.id   093a9b4e271d9730cf61351b4f5ef75a
#
_cell.length_a   1.000
_cell.length_b   1.000
_cell.length_c   1.000
_cell.angle_alpha   90.00
_cell.angle_beta   90.00
_cell.angle_gamma   90.00
#
_symmetry.space_group_name_H-M   'P 1'
#
loop_
_entity.id
_entity.type
_entity.pdbx_description
1 polymer ?
#
loop_
_entity_poly.entity_id
_entity_poly.type
_entity_poly.pdbx_seq_one_letter_code
_entity_poly.pdbx_strand_id
1 'polypeptide(L)'
;DQPVHTVGIVNKKNRLDSIVSSLLHQDELFDGASSLFVQGDTTSVFGMALAAFHRGITIIHLEAGLRTYDNKHPFPEEFNRRSVSCMADVHLCPTSAAADILKSEKVNGDIYVVGNTVLDNLVGIETGYGREIVVTMHRRENHHIMDKWFTILNKIAGDYPQYDFVIPLHPNPNVQKHRHLLSNIKVEDPIPYDKFIQRLANCHLVITDSGGIQEETSFFKKKCIVCREQTERTESLNIFSFLADPDNIESLFKKLEKDHIPTAECPYGDGSSSKKIAQILQGLNDV
;
A
#
# COMPACT_ATOMS: atom_id res chain seq x y z
N ASP A 1 -9.94 -5.94 25.50
CA ASP A 1 -9.01 -6.76 24.69
C ASP A 1 -9.85 -7.71 23.84
N GLN A 2 -9.68 -7.62 22.54
CA GLN A 2 -10.32 -8.55 21.59
C GLN A 2 -9.52 -9.86 21.59
N PRO A 3 -10.17 -11.03 21.51
CA PRO A 3 -9.46 -12.30 21.43
C PRO A 3 -8.62 -12.36 20.14
N VAL A 4 -7.37 -12.78 20.28
CA VAL A 4 -6.45 -12.98 19.14
C VAL A 4 -6.31 -14.48 18.90
N HIS A 5 -6.71 -14.91 17.71
CA HIS A 5 -6.54 -16.29 17.27
C HIS A 5 -5.34 -16.41 16.33
N THR A 6 -4.47 -17.37 16.60
CA THR A 6 -3.31 -17.66 15.74
C THR A 6 -3.56 -18.93 14.96
N VAL A 7 -3.59 -18.82 13.64
CA VAL A 7 -3.73 -19.98 12.76
C VAL A 7 -2.35 -20.52 12.40
N GLY A 8 -2.07 -21.75 12.79
CA GLY A 8 -0.87 -22.48 12.39
C GLY A 8 -0.93 -22.86 10.91
N ILE A 9 0.08 -22.42 10.11
CA ILE A 9 0.19 -22.82 8.71
C ILE A 9 0.90 -24.18 8.62
N VAL A 10 0.20 -25.19 8.11
CA VAL A 10 0.81 -26.49 7.82
C VAL A 10 1.63 -26.34 6.53
N ASN A 11 2.96 -26.29 6.69
CA ASN A 11 3.87 -26.11 5.57
C ASN A 11 3.80 -27.28 4.58
N LYS A 12 3.39 -26.95 3.35
CA LYS A 12 3.47 -27.81 2.16
C LYS A 12 4.52 -27.26 1.22
N LYS A 13 4.76 -27.94 0.09
CA LYS A 13 5.73 -27.52 -0.91
C LYS A 13 5.44 -26.10 -1.48
N ASN A 14 4.15 -25.75 -1.63
CA ASN A 14 3.72 -24.41 -2.04
C ASN A 14 3.16 -23.65 -0.80
N ARG A 15 3.76 -22.51 -0.47
CA ARG A 15 3.35 -21.69 0.68
C ARG A 15 1.94 -21.11 0.52
N LEU A 16 1.57 -20.66 -0.69
CA LEU A 16 0.25 -20.06 -0.95
C LEU A 16 -0.86 -21.11 -0.74
N ASP A 17 -0.67 -22.30 -1.28
CA ASP A 17 -1.59 -23.43 -1.08
C ASP A 17 -1.70 -23.80 0.40
N SER A 18 -0.59 -23.74 1.13
CA SER A 18 -0.56 -24.02 2.56
C SER A 18 -1.40 -23.03 3.37
N ILE A 19 -1.31 -21.74 3.04
CA ILE A 19 -2.09 -20.68 3.68
C ILE A 19 -3.59 -20.93 3.45
N VAL A 20 -4.02 -21.03 2.20
CA VAL A 20 -5.44 -21.23 1.85
C VAL A 20 -5.98 -22.51 2.48
N SER A 21 -5.27 -23.63 2.33
CA SER A 21 -5.69 -24.91 2.89
C SER A 21 -5.83 -24.88 4.42
N SER A 22 -4.88 -24.23 5.12
CA SER A 22 -4.95 -24.11 6.58
C SER A 22 -6.14 -23.27 7.04
N LEU A 23 -6.48 -22.19 6.32
CA LEU A 23 -7.60 -21.32 6.65
C LEU A 23 -8.97 -21.97 6.38
N LEU A 24 -9.08 -22.75 5.32
CA LEU A 24 -10.33 -23.46 5.00
C LEU A 24 -10.74 -24.50 6.04
N HIS A 25 -9.80 -25.02 6.83
CA HIS A 25 -10.06 -26.03 7.88
C HIS A 25 -10.21 -25.45 9.29
N GLN A 26 -10.43 -24.12 9.41
CA GLN A 26 -10.61 -23.43 10.70
C GLN A 26 -12.10 -23.24 11.03
N ASP A 27 -12.83 -24.32 11.31
CA ASP A 27 -14.26 -24.21 11.60
C ASP A 27 -14.53 -23.38 12.85
N GLU A 28 -13.75 -23.57 13.92
CA GLU A 28 -13.89 -22.87 15.20
C GLU A 28 -13.81 -21.33 15.10
N LEU A 29 -13.07 -20.79 14.10
CA LEU A 29 -12.97 -19.35 13.91
C LEU A 29 -14.28 -18.71 13.40
N PHE A 30 -15.15 -19.52 12.84
CA PHE A 30 -16.41 -19.06 12.24
C PHE A 30 -17.63 -19.38 13.10
N ASP A 31 -17.45 -20.07 14.25
CA ASP A 31 -18.55 -20.44 15.14
C ASP A 31 -19.21 -19.17 15.72
N GLY A 32 -20.49 -18.98 15.40
CA GLY A 32 -21.26 -17.81 15.82
C GLY A 32 -20.93 -16.50 15.10
N ALA A 33 -20.05 -16.52 14.10
CA ALA A 33 -19.73 -15.34 13.31
C ALA A 33 -20.87 -15.02 12.33
N SER A 34 -21.41 -13.80 12.39
CA SER A 34 -22.39 -13.29 11.44
C SER A 34 -21.73 -12.57 10.25
N SER A 35 -20.54 -12.03 10.45
CA SER A 35 -19.79 -11.30 9.42
C SER A 35 -18.29 -11.47 9.58
N LEU A 36 -17.57 -11.38 8.46
CA LEU A 36 -16.12 -11.37 8.36
C LEU A 36 -15.66 -10.05 7.79
N PHE A 37 -14.78 -9.33 8.50
CA PHE A 37 -14.13 -8.13 8.01
C PHE A 37 -12.71 -8.48 7.53
N VAL A 38 -12.41 -8.22 6.27
CA VAL A 38 -11.10 -8.47 5.65
C VAL A 38 -10.55 -7.20 5.01
N GLN A 39 -9.22 -7.05 5.00
CA GLN A 39 -8.56 -5.88 4.44
C GLN A 39 -7.51 -6.27 3.40
N GLY A 40 -7.57 -5.63 2.24
CA GLY A 40 -6.58 -5.76 1.18
C GLY A 40 -6.71 -7.06 0.38
N ASP A 41 -5.57 -7.61 -0.06
CA ASP A 41 -5.52 -8.58 -1.14
C ASP A 41 -4.52 -9.73 -0.95
N THR A 42 -4.05 -9.94 0.28
CA THR A 42 -3.14 -11.05 0.57
C THR A 42 -3.80 -12.41 0.37
N THR A 43 -3.00 -13.46 0.21
CA THR A 43 -3.50 -14.84 0.15
C THR A 43 -4.27 -15.23 1.42
N SER A 44 -3.92 -14.66 2.57
CA SER A 44 -4.67 -14.87 3.82
C SER A 44 -6.08 -14.27 3.75
N VAL A 45 -6.21 -13.06 3.20
CA VAL A 45 -7.51 -12.41 2.95
C VAL A 45 -8.36 -13.24 2.01
N PHE A 46 -7.79 -13.69 0.89
CA PHE A 46 -8.48 -14.56 -0.07
C PHE A 46 -8.95 -15.87 0.59
N GLY A 47 -8.07 -16.53 1.36
CA GLY A 47 -8.40 -17.79 2.03
C GLY A 47 -9.51 -17.63 3.09
N MET A 48 -9.48 -16.56 3.89
CA MET A 48 -10.51 -16.25 4.87
C MET A 48 -11.84 -15.90 4.22
N ALA A 49 -11.82 -15.06 3.16
CA ALA A 49 -13.03 -14.72 2.41
C ALA A 49 -13.67 -15.97 1.77
N LEU A 50 -12.87 -16.85 1.17
CA LEU A 50 -13.37 -18.12 0.61
C LEU A 50 -13.98 -19.02 1.70
N ALA A 51 -13.34 -19.12 2.85
CA ALA A 51 -13.86 -19.91 3.97
C ALA A 51 -15.20 -19.36 4.50
N ALA A 52 -15.33 -18.04 4.63
CA ALA A 52 -16.57 -17.36 5.02
C ALA A 52 -17.67 -17.53 3.97
N PHE A 53 -17.32 -17.38 2.69
CA PHE A 53 -18.26 -17.58 1.57
C PHE A 53 -18.88 -18.98 1.56
N HIS A 54 -18.07 -20.02 1.78
CA HIS A 54 -18.56 -21.40 1.88
C HIS A 54 -19.53 -21.62 3.05
N ARG A 55 -19.49 -20.77 4.08
CA ARG A 55 -20.33 -20.84 5.28
C ARG A 55 -21.51 -19.88 5.27
N GLY A 56 -21.69 -19.11 4.20
CA GLY A 56 -22.75 -18.10 4.07
C GLY A 56 -22.61 -16.93 5.06
N ILE A 57 -21.37 -16.60 5.46
CA ILE A 57 -21.04 -15.51 6.36
C ILE A 57 -20.85 -14.24 5.54
N THR A 58 -21.50 -13.14 5.94
CA THR A 58 -21.37 -11.83 5.29
C THR A 58 -19.91 -11.36 5.25
N ILE A 59 -19.41 -10.99 4.08
CA ILE A 59 -18.03 -10.57 3.87
C ILE A 59 -17.96 -9.05 3.63
N ILE A 60 -17.21 -8.35 4.47
CA ILE A 60 -16.96 -6.92 4.39
C ILE A 60 -15.50 -6.73 3.97
N HIS A 61 -15.27 -6.17 2.78
CA HIS A 61 -13.95 -6.02 2.18
C HIS A 61 -13.49 -4.56 2.20
N LEU A 62 -12.48 -4.26 3.02
CA LEU A 62 -11.78 -2.97 3.07
C LEU A 62 -10.64 -2.94 2.04
N GLU A 63 -10.36 -1.77 1.47
CA GLU A 63 -9.46 -1.55 0.32
C GLU A 63 -9.97 -2.21 -0.96
N ALA A 64 -11.28 -2.27 -1.14
CA ALA A 64 -11.92 -2.88 -2.29
C ALA A 64 -11.77 -2.03 -3.55
N GLY A 65 -11.71 -2.69 -4.71
CA GLY A 65 -11.80 -2.04 -6.02
C GLY A 65 -10.49 -1.61 -6.67
N LEU A 66 -9.34 -1.79 -6.02
CA LEU A 66 -8.03 -1.59 -6.67
C LEU A 66 -7.82 -2.62 -7.78
N ARG A 67 -7.30 -2.18 -8.96
CA ARG A 67 -7.02 -3.06 -10.11
C ARG A 67 -5.76 -2.65 -10.86
N THR A 68 -5.03 -3.67 -11.32
CA THR A 68 -4.02 -3.53 -12.37
C THR A 68 -4.45 -4.24 -13.65
N TYR A 69 -5.38 -5.19 -13.55
CA TYR A 69 -5.82 -6.09 -14.63
C TYR A 69 -4.69 -7.00 -15.17
N ASP A 70 -3.58 -7.07 -14.48
CA ASP A 70 -2.48 -7.99 -14.77
C ASP A 70 -2.26 -8.95 -13.59
N ASN A 71 -2.69 -10.20 -13.74
CA ASN A 71 -2.56 -11.23 -12.70
C ASN A 71 -1.10 -11.57 -12.33
N LYS A 72 -0.13 -11.04 -13.05
CA LYS A 72 1.29 -11.20 -12.75
C LYS A 72 1.89 -10.04 -11.97
N HIS A 73 1.21 -8.86 -11.97
CA HIS A 73 1.72 -7.64 -11.37
C HIS A 73 0.62 -6.82 -10.64
N PRO A 74 0.59 -6.90 -9.28
CA PRO A 74 1.37 -7.76 -8.39
C PRO A 74 0.84 -9.19 -8.33
N PHE A 75 1.73 -10.15 -8.14
CA PHE A 75 1.36 -11.56 -7.98
C PHE A 75 1.57 -12.02 -6.52
N PRO A 76 0.57 -12.67 -5.89
CA PRO A 76 -0.74 -13.11 -6.41
C PRO A 76 -1.88 -12.09 -6.14
N GLU A 77 -1.57 -10.87 -5.70
CA GLU A 77 -2.50 -9.89 -5.12
C GLU A 77 -3.62 -9.50 -6.11
N GLU A 78 -3.31 -9.32 -7.40
CA GLU A 78 -4.35 -8.94 -8.38
C GLU A 78 -5.43 -10.01 -8.53
N PHE A 79 -5.03 -11.28 -8.59
CA PHE A 79 -5.98 -12.39 -8.63
C PHE A 79 -6.81 -12.43 -7.34
N ASN A 80 -6.15 -12.29 -6.18
CA ASN A 80 -6.82 -12.35 -4.87
C ASN A 80 -7.89 -11.26 -4.76
N ARG A 81 -7.55 -9.99 -5.07
CA ARG A 81 -8.50 -8.87 -4.91
C ARG A 81 -9.72 -8.99 -5.81
N ARG A 82 -9.52 -9.46 -7.04
CA ARG A 82 -10.62 -9.73 -7.97
C ARG A 82 -11.52 -10.86 -7.47
N SER A 83 -10.92 -11.93 -6.96
CA SER A 83 -11.67 -13.07 -6.40
C SER A 83 -12.45 -12.67 -5.16
N VAL A 84 -11.87 -11.89 -4.24
CA VAL A 84 -12.58 -11.38 -3.05
C VAL A 84 -13.75 -10.50 -3.46
N SER A 85 -13.60 -9.66 -4.49
CA SER A 85 -14.70 -8.82 -4.99
C SER A 85 -15.92 -9.63 -5.50
N CYS A 86 -15.71 -10.88 -5.93
CA CYS A 86 -16.82 -11.76 -6.35
C CYS A 86 -17.56 -12.38 -5.15
N MET A 87 -16.96 -12.39 -3.96
CA MET A 87 -17.49 -13.04 -2.75
C MET A 87 -18.03 -12.04 -1.72
N ALA A 88 -17.55 -10.80 -1.77
CA ALA A 88 -17.89 -9.79 -0.77
C ALA A 88 -19.31 -9.24 -0.95
N ASP A 89 -19.99 -9.02 0.18
CA ASP A 89 -21.33 -8.42 0.26
C ASP A 89 -21.26 -6.90 0.47
N VAL A 90 -20.16 -6.41 1.08
CA VAL A 90 -19.92 -4.99 1.32
C VAL A 90 -18.50 -4.63 0.87
N HIS A 91 -18.40 -3.62 0.02
CA HIS A 91 -17.14 -3.12 -0.52
C HIS A 91 -16.85 -1.72 0.02
N LEU A 92 -15.78 -1.58 0.81
CA LEU A 92 -15.32 -0.33 1.37
C LEU A 92 -14.12 0.15 0.54
N CYS A 93 -14.39 1.03 -0.41
CA CYS A 93 -13.42 1.50 -1.41
C CYS A 93 -12.61 2.68 -0.89
N PRO A 94 -11.29 2.74 -1.17
CA PRO A 94 -10.46 3.88 -0.81
C PRO A 94 -10.79 5.14 -1.61
N THR A 95 -11.27 4.99 -2.85
CA THR A 95 -11.53 6.10 -3.78
C THR A 95 -12.81 5.90 -4.58
N SER A 96 -13.32 6.97 -5.19
CA SER A 96 -14.44 6.89 -6.14
C SER A 96 -14.06 6.09 -7.38
N ALA A 97 -12.83 6.21 -7.87
CA ALA A 97 -12.35 5.43 -9.02
C ALA A 97 -12.39 3.93 -8.73
N ALA A 98 -11.95 3.50 -7.54
CA ALA A 98 -12.07 2.10 -7.10
C ALA A 98 -13.53 1.62 -7.04
N ALA A 99 -14.44 2.46 -6.55
CA ALA A 99 -15.87 2.16 -6.52
C ALA A 99 -16.46 2.04 -7.94
N ASP A 100 -16.06 2.92 -8.85
CA ASP A 100 -16.55 2.90 -10.25
C ASP A 100 -16.04 1.68 -11.02
N ILE A 101 -14.84 1.19 -10.71
CA ILE A 101 -14.32 -0.09 -11.21
C ILE A 101 -15.26 -1.23 -10.80
N LEU A 102 -15.59 -1.35 -9.51
CA LEU A 102 -16.48 -2.42 -9.03
C LEU A 102 -17.87 -2.35 -9.65
N LYS A 103 -18.44 -1.15 -9.82
CA LYS A 103 -19.71 -0.95 -10.53
C LYS A 103 -19.60 -1.41 -11.99
N SER A 104 -18.50 -1.10 -12.67
CA SER A 104 -18.27 -1.51 -14.05
C SER A 104 -18.12 -3.03 -14.21
N GLU A 105 -17.51 -3.68 -13.22
CA GLU A 105 -17.38 -5.14 -13.12
C GLU A 105 -18.70 -5.83 -12.70
N LYS A 106 -19.71 -5.04 -12.30
CA LYS A 106 -21.03 -5.52 -11.85
C LYS A 106 -20.91 -6.53 -10.70
N VAL A 107 -20.03 -6.27 -9.73
CA VAL A 107 -19.93 -7.10 -8.53
C VAL A 107 -21.25 -7.01 -7.74
N ASN A 108 -21.55 -8.06 -6.98
CA ASN A 108 -22.67 -8.05 -6.04
C ASN A 108 -22.32 -7.22 -4.79
N GLY A 109 -23.33 -6.88 -4.00
CA GLY A 109 -23.18 -6.20 -2.73
C GLY A 109 -23.13 -4.68 -2.80
N ASP A 110 -23.04 -4.07 -1.62
CA ASP A 110 -23.06 -2.62 -1.46
C ASP A 110 -21.65 -2.03 -1.59
N ILE A 111 -21.55 -0.89 -2.29
CA ILE A 111 -20.25 -0.23 -2.57
C ILE A 111 -20.25 1.15 -1.91
N TYR A 112 -19.28 1.37 -0.98
CA TYR A 112 -19.12 2.63 -0.27
C TYR A 112 -17.72 3.19 -0.50
N VAL A 113 -17.61 4.51 -0.68
CA VAL A 113 -16.32 5.23 -0.71
C VAL A 113 -16.03 5.75 0.70
N VAL A 114 -15.01 5.20 1.34
CA VAL A 114 -14.68 5.50 2.74
C VAL A 114 -13.34 6.21 2.90
N GLY A 115 -12.46 6.16 1.90
CA GLY A 115 -11.06 6.56 2.02
C GLY A 115 -10.17 5.41 2.49
N ASN A 116 -8.87 5.67 2.68
CA ASN A 116 -7.95 4.67 3.21
C ASN A 116 -7.70 4.91 4.71
N THR A 117 -7.90 3.88 5.53
CA THR A 117 -7.78 3.94 7.00
C THR A 117 -6.36 4.25 7.49
N VAL A 118 -5.33 4.01 6.69
CA VAL A 118 -3.96 4.40 7.05
C VAL A 118 -3.83 5.90 7.29
N LEU A 119 -4.61 6.70 6.57
CA LEU A 119 -4.58 8.16 6.65
C LEU A 119 -5.18 8.70 7.97
N ASP A 120 -6.02 7.93 8.63
CA ASP A 120 -6.62 8.33 9.91
C ASP A 120 -5.54 8.53 11.00
N ASN A 121 -4.43 7.77 10.91
CA ASN A 121 -3.29 7.90 11.80
C ASN A 121 -2.41 9.12 11.51
N LEU A 122 -2.64 9.82 10.41
CA LEU A 122 -1.84 10.95 9.97
C LEU A 122 -2.46 12.30 10.36
N VAL A 123 -3.70 12.29 10.82
CA VAL A 123 -4.43 13.50 11.23
C VAL A 123 -3.74 14.16 12.42
N GLY A 124 -3.54 15.48 12.32
CA GLY A 124 -2.90 16.26 13.37
C GLY A 124 -1.37 16.26 13.35
N ILE A 125 -0.75 15.54 12.41
CA ILE A 125 0.71 15.59 12.22
C ILE A 125 1.05 16.89 11.48
N GLU A 126 1.90 17.71 12.10
CA GLU A 126 2.40 18.94 11.47
C GLU A 126 3.30 18.61 10.27
N THR A 127 3.09 19.30 9.16
CA THR A 127 3.86 19.14 7.94
C THR A 127 4.80 20.30 7.68
N GLY A 128 6.01 19.99 7.24
CA GLY A 128 7.02 20.97 6.84
C GLY A 128 7.74 20.54 5.56
N TYR A 129 8.59 21.41 5.03
CA TYR A 129 9.44 21.11 3.87
C TYR A 129 10.90 21.28 4.25
N GLY A 130 11.51 20.18 4.69
CA GLY A 130 12.93 20.10 4.99
C GLY A 130 13.80 19.90 3.75
N ARG A 131 15.06 19.48 3.98
CA ARG A 131 16.03 19.16 2.91
C ARG A 131 16.16 17.67 2.66
N GLU A 132 15.46 16.85 3.43
CA GLU A 132 15.60 15.40 3.37
C GLU A 132 14.86 14.82 2.15
N ILE A 133 15.54 13.95 1.41
CA ILE A 133 14.97 13.08 0.39
C ILE A 133 14.89 11.68 1.01
N VAL A 134 13.69 11.22 1.27
CA VAL A 134 13.46 9.89 1.85
C VAL A 134 13.40 8.84 0.74
N VAL A 135 14.28 7.84 0.83
CA VAL A 135 14.34 6.73 -0.13
C VAL A 135 13.88 5.45 0.54
N THR A 136 12.98 4.69 -0.08
CA THR A 136 12.62 3.33 0.36
C THR A 136 12.53 2.40 -0.84
N MET A 137 13.21 1.26 -0.78
CA MET A 137 13.19 0.25 -1.84
C MET A 137 13.28 -1.16 -1.25
N HIS A 138 12.30 -2.01 -1.54
CA HIS A 138 12.24 -3.36 -1.00
C HIS A 138 11.38 -4.34 -1.82
N ARG A 139 10.66 -3.88 -2.84
CA ARG A 139 9.76 -4.71 -3.65
C ARG A 139 10.51 -5.78 -4.41
N ARG A 140 9.92 -6.98 -4.48
CA ARG A 140 10.51 -8.15 -5.16
C ARG A 140 10.73 -7.90 -6.64
N GLU A 141 9.84 -7.14 -7.26
CA GLU A 141 9.93 -6.76 -8.68
C GLU A 141 11.21 -6.01 -9.02
N ASN A 142 11.78 -5.25 -8.05
CA ASN A 142 13.02 -4.50 -8.22
C ASN A 142 14.29 -5.28 -7.85
N HIS A 143 14.18 -6.47 -7.23
CA HIS A 143 15.36 -7.18 -6.73
C HIS A 143 16.38 -7.54 -7.83
N HIS A 144 15.93 -7.78 -9.06
CA HIS A 144 16.79 -8.15 -10.18
C HIS A 144 17.56 -6.97 -10.81
N ILE A 145 17.11 -5.73 -10.54
CA ILE A 145 17.74 -4.48 -11.01
C ILE A 145 18.08 -3.54 -9.84
N MET A 146 18.17 -4.05 -8.62
CA MET A 146 18.43 -3.23 -7.43
C MET A 146 19.79 -2.52 -7.50
N ASP A 147 20.77 -3.14 -8.13
CA ASP A 147 22.08 -2.56 -8.40
C ASP A 147 21.99 -1.31 -9.27
N LYS A 148 21.17 -1.35 -10.34
CA LYS A 148 20.92 -0.20 -11.22
C LYS A 148 20.25 0.93 -10.44
N TRP A 149 19.19 0.60 -9.69
CA TRP A 149 18.50 1.58 -8.85
C TRP A 149 19.45 2.26 -7.86
N PHE A 150 20.22 1.50 -7.10
CA PHE A 150 21.11 2.07 -6.09
C PHE A 150 22.24 2.87 -6.71
N THR A 151 22.77 2.45 -7.87
CA THR A 151 23.80 3.20 -8.60
C THR A 151 23.29 4.56 -9.05
N ILE A 152 22.11 4.63 -9.68
CA ILE A 152 21.55 5.89 -10.16
C ILE A 152 21.11 6.81 -9.00
N LEU A 153 20.50 6.26 -7.95
CA LEU A 153 20.14 7.04 -6.77
C LEU A 153 21.36 7.63 -6.07
N ASN A 154 22.42 6.85 -5.94
CA ASN A 154 23.69 7.33 -5.37
C ASN A 154 24.35 8.42 -6.20
N LYS A 155 24.26 8.33 -7.55
CA LYS A 155 24.69 9.38 -8.46
C LYS A 155 23.86 10.66 -8.23
N ILE A 156 22.53 10.56 -8.22
CA ILE A 156 21.65 11.72 -7.96
C ILE A 156 22.00 12.37 -6.62
N ALA A 157 22.19 11.59 -5.55
CA ALA A 157 22.57 12.12 -4.25
C ALA A 157 23.91 12.90 -4.29
N GLY A 158 24.88 12.44 -5.07
CA GLY A 158 26.15 13.14 -5.28
C GLY A 158 26.01 14.44 -6.09
N ASP A 159 25.10 14.46 -7.09
CA ASP A 159 24.87 15.60 -7.95
C ASP A 159 24.04 16.73 -7.27
N TYR A 160 23.33 16.40 -6.17
CA TYR A 160 22.45 17.32 -5.43
C TYR A 160 22.83 17.43 -3.93
N PRO A 161 24.03 17.93 -3.61
CA PRO A 161 24.55 17.98 -2.22
C PRO A 161 23.78 18.94 -1.30
N GLN A 162 22.86 19.74 -1.83
CA GLN A 162 21.97 20.59 -1.05
C GLN A 162 20.86 19.80 -0.36
N TYR A 163 20.61 18.55 -0.73
CA TYR A 163 19.64 17.65 -0.12
C TYR A 163 20.32 16.53 0.68
N ASP A 164 19.66 16.10 1.73
CA ASP A 164 20.10 15.01 2.60
C ASP A 164 19.35 13.72 2.20
N PHE A 165 19.99 12.90 1.37
CA PHE A 165 19.39 11.61 0.97
C PHE A 165 19.54 10.59 2.10
N VAL A 166 18.40 9.98 2.50
CA VAL A 166 18.36 9.00 3.60
C VAL A 166 17.55 7.78 3.17
N ILE A 167 18.09 6.59 3.44
CA ILE A 167 17.43 5.31 3.20
C ILE A 167 17.41 4.45 4.47
N PRO A 168 16.24 4.27 5.13
CA PRO A 168 16.05 3.18 6.07
C PRO A 168 16.10 1.86 5.31
N LEU A 169 17.23 1.17 5.35
CA LEU A 169 17.51 0.04 4.46
C LEU A 169 16.83 -1.22 4.95
N HIS A 170 15.94 -1.77 4.12
CA HIS A 170 15.19 -2.98 4.45
C HIS A 170 16.11 -4.18 4.74
N PRO A 171 15.84 -5.01 5.78
CA PRO A 171 16.71 -6.10 6.22
C PRO A 171 16.79 -7.30 5.25
N ASN A 172 16.00 -7.29 4.17
CA ASN A 172 16.04 -8.36 3.18
C ASN A 172 17.44 -8.51 2.56
N PRO A 173 18.05 -9.72 2.56
CA PRO A 173 19.38 -9.96 2.00
C PRO A 173 19.53 -9.51 0.53
N ASN A 174 18.45 -9.60 -0.28
CA ASN A 174 18.47 -9.13 -1.67
C ASN A 174 18.62 -7.61 -1.81
N VAL A 175 18.28 -6.85 -0.77
CA VAL A 175 18.48 -5.41 -0.69
C VAL A 175 19.84 -5.11 -0.07
N GLN A 176 20.13 -5.74 1.08
CA GLN A 176 21.36 -5.51 1.86
C GLN A 176 22.67 -5.76 1.09
N LYS A 177 22.70 -6.75 0.20
CA LYS A 177 23.89 -7.06 -0.61
C LYS A 177 24.36 -5.89 -1.50
N HIS A 178 23.49 -4.94 -1.78
CA HIS A 178 23.76 -3.76 -2.61
C HIS A 178 24.10 -2.49 -1.79
N ARG A 179 24.11 -2.57 -0.44
CA ARG A 179 24.40 -1.44 0.46
C ARG A 179 25.68 -0.69 0.10
N HIS A 180 26.70 -1.38 -0.37
CA HIS A 180 28.00 -0.81 -0.73
C HIS A 180 27.92 0.21 -1.89
N LEU A 181 26.83 0.25 -2.65
CA LEU A 181 26.61 1.22 -3.74
C LEU A 181 26.12 2.59 -3.24
N LEU A 182 25.75 2.72 -1.96
CA LEU A 182 25.08 3.89 -1.39
C LEU A 182 26.06 4.80 -0.61
N SER A 183 27.17 5.23 -1.24
CA SER A 183 28.19 6.06 -0.58
C SER A 183 27.77 7.52 -0.35
N ASN A 184 26.87 8.06 -1.17
CA ASN A 184 26.34 9.43 -1.07
C ASN A 184 24.99 9.50 -0.37
N ILE A 185 24.43 8.38 0.02
CA ILE A 185 23.14 8.26 0.70
C ILE A 185 23.36 7.80 2.14
N LYS A 186 22.77 8.49 3.09
CA LYS A 186 22.81 8.08 4.49
C LYS A 186 21.98 6.82 4.67
N VAL A 187 22.64 5.69 4.91
CA VAL A 187 21.98 4.42 5.17
C VAL A 187 21.72 4.26 6.66
N GLU A 188 20.46 4.07 7.03
CA GLU A 188 19.99 3.87 8.40
C GLU A 188 19.37 2.47 8.56
N ASP A 189 19.27 2.01 9.80
CA ASP A 189 18.47 0.83 10.13
C ASP A 189 16.97 1.14 10.01
N PRO A 190 16.11 0.13 9.83
CA PRO A 190 14.68 0.33 9.84
C PRO A 190 14.21 1.07 11.08
N ILE A 191 13.40 2.09 10.90
CA ILE A 191 12.87 2.93 11.98
C ILE A 191 11.40 2.60 12.26
N PRO A 192 10.90 2.80 13.50
CA PRO A 192 9.50 2.64 13.83
C PRO A 192 8.58 3.51 12.96
N TYR A 193 7.37 3.03 12.70
CA TYR A 193 6.42 3.66 11.80
C TYR A 193 6.08 5.10 12.19
N ASP A 194 5.86 5.37 13.47
CA ASP A 194 5.59 6.71 14.00
C ASP A 194 6.70 7.72 13.67
N LYS A 195 7.96 7.32 13.79
CA LYS A 195 9.12 8.14 13.42
C LYS A 195 9.24 8.29 11.91
N PHE A 196 8.93 7.22 11.17
CA PHE A 196 8.97 7.26 9.70
C PHE A 196 7.93 8.24 9.14
N ILE A 197 6.71 8.24 9.67
CA ILE A 197 5.65 9.16 9.28
C ILE A 197 6.01 10.62 9.58
N GLN A 198 6.62 10.91 10.74
CA GLN A 198 7.11 12.26 11.03
C GLN A 198 8.17 12.72 10.01
N ARG A 199 9.02 11.80 9.57
CA ARG A 199 10.01 12.07 8.53
C ARG A 199 9.34 12.36 7.19
N LEU A 200 8.36 11.53 6.77
CA LEU A 200 7.59 11.77 5.54
C LEU A 200 6.86 13.12 5.57
N ALA A 201 6.26 13.48 6.71
CA ALA A 201 5.58 14.75 6.87
C ALA A 201 6.50 15.96 6.68
N ASN A 202 7.80 15.83 6.97
CA ASN A 202 8.77 16.92 6.97
C ASN A 202 9.82 16.85 5.86
N CYS A 203 9.83 15.81 5.02
CA CYS A 203 10.79 15.68 3.93
C CYS A 203 10.52 16.66 2.78
N HIS A 204 11.50 16.78 1.89
CA HIS A 204 11.36 17.53 0.65
C HIS A 204 10.62 16.73 -0.43
N LEU A 205 11.07 15.50 -0.65
CA LEU A 205 10.56 14.59 -1.68
C LEU A 205 10.79 13.14 -1.23
N VAL A 206 9.97 12.24 -1.75
CA VAL A 206 10.08 10.80 -1.48
C VAL A 206 10.41 10.03 -2.76
N ILE A 207 11.27 9.03 -2.66
CA ILE A 207 11.57 8.07 -3.74
C ILE A 207 11.25 6.68 -3.19
N THR A 208 10.29 5.97 -3.76
CA THR A 208 9.81 4.71 -3.17
C THR A 208 9.32 3.72 -4.22
N ASP A 209 9.32 2.44 -3.87
CA ASP A 209 8.59 1.39 -4.59
C ASP A 209 7.35 0.90 -3.82
N SER A 210 7.00 1.53 -2.70
CA SER A 210 5.86 1.16 -1.85
C SER A 210 4.55 1.78 -2.33
N GLY A 211 3.46 0.99 -2.34
CA GLY A 211 2.10 1.47 -2.62
C GLY A 211 1.56 2.37 -1.50
N GLY A 212 1.66 1.95 -0.23
CA GLY A 212 1.13 2.71 0.91
C GLY A 212 1.77 4.09 1.06
N ILE A 213 3.09 4.20 0.84
CA ILE A 213 3.80 5.49 0.92
C ILE A 213 3.28 6.50 -0.12
N GLN A 214 2.75 6.07 -1.26
CA GLN A 214 2.11 6.97 -2.23
C GLN A 214 0.86 7.66 -1.64
N GLU A 215 0.11 6.96 -0.82
CA GLU A 215 -1.09 7.49 -0.16
C GLU A 215 -0.71 8.45 0.98
N GLU A 216 0.25 8.05 1.81
CA GLU A 216 0.76 8.88 2.92
C GLU A 216 1.40 10.17 2.42
N THR A 217 2.21 10.10 1.34
CA THR A 217 2.82 11.29 0.73
C THR A 217 1.78 12.21 0.10
N SER A 218 0.73 11.66 -0.52
CA SER A 218 -0.38 12.45 -1.04
C SER A 218 -1.11 13.21 0.06
N PHE A 219 -1.32 12.58 1.23
CA PHE A 219 -1.93 13.21 2.40
C PHE A 219 -1.11 14.39 2.92
N PHE A 220 0.21 14.22 3.01
CA PHE A 220 1.14 15.29 3.41
C PHE A 220 1.47 16.27 2.28
N LYS A 221 0.84 16.14 1.11
CA LYS A 221 1.09 16.96 -0.08
C LYS A 221 2.55 16.93 -0.55
N LYS A 222 3.23 15.80 -0.35
CA LYS A 222 4.59 15.58 -0.83
C LYS A 222 4.58 14.98 -2.22
N LYS A 223 5.62 15.30 -3.00
CA LYS A 223 5.88 14.60 -4.26
C LYS A 223 6.59 13.29 -3.99
N CYS A 224 6.20 12.28 -4.75
CA CYS A 224 6.70 10.93 -4.66
C CYS A 224 7.15 10.41 -6.02
N ILE A 225 8.42 10.08 -6.18
CA ILE A 225 8.91 9.33 -7.34
C ILE A 225 8.72 7.85 -7.03
N VAL A 226 7.92 7.19 -7.86
CA VAL A 226 7.53 5.80 -7.68
C VAL A 226 8.37 4.91 -8.61
N CYS A 227 9.29 4.16 -8.03
CA CYS A 227 10.23 3.26 -8.72
C CYS A 227 9.55 1.95 -9.14
N ARG A 228 8.57 2.05 -10.04
CA ARG A 228 7.76 0.93 -10.55
C ARG A 228 7.33 1.19 -11.99
N GLU A 229 7.10 0.12 -12.75
CA GLU A 229 6.51 0.21 -14.10
C GLU A 229 5.03 0.58 -14.05
N GLN A 230 4.31 0.10 -13.04
CA GLN A 230 2.87 0.33 -12.86
C GLN A 230 2.54 0.52 -11.38
N THR A 231 1.43 1.21 -11.12
CA THR A 231 0.85 1.32 -9.78
C THR A 231 -0.66 1.17 -9.85
N GLU A 232 -1.23 0.54 -8.86
CA GLU A 232 -2.67 0.48 -8.63
C GLU A 232 -3.24 1.78 -8.00
N ARG A 233 -2.37 2.71 -7.60
CA ARG A 233 -2.71 4.04 -7.04
C ARG A 233 -2.70 5.08 -8.14
N THR A 234 -3.61 4.96 -9.09
CA THR A 234 -3.61 5.78 -10.31
C THR A 234 -4.08 7.22 -10.06
N GLU A 235 -4.87 7.46 -9.03
CA GLU A 235 -5.48 8.77 -8.74
C GLU A 235 -4.47 9.83 -8.31
N SER A 236 -3.34 9.43 -7.75
CA SER A 236 -2.24 10.34 -7.39
C SER A 236 -1.25 10.61 -8.52
N LEU A 237 -1.35 9.88 -9.65
CA LEU A 237 -0.40 9.99 -10.75
C LEU A 237 -0.40 11.38 -11.37
N ASN A 238 0.81 11.89 -11.62
CA ASN A 238 1.10 13.22 -12.18
C ASN A 238 0.62 14.41 -11.33
N ILE A 239 0.16 14.14 -10.09
CA ILE A 239 -0.19 15.15 -9.09
C ILE A 239 0.79 15.04 -7.92
N PHE A 240 0.77 13.92 -7.22
CA PHE A 240 1.63 13.60 -6.08
C PHE A 240 2.67 12.54 -6.44
N SER A 241 2.29 11.54 -7.24
CA SER A 241 3.09 10.37 -7.60
C SER A 241 3.51 10.40 -9.06
N PHE A 242 4.77 10.05 -9.32
CA PHE A 242 5.38 10.07 -10.65
C PHE A 242 6.15 8.78 -10.87
N LEU A 243 5.73 7.97 -11.85
CA LEU A 243 6.39 6.70 -12.18
C LEU A 243 7.78 6.95 -12.76
N ALA A 244 8.73 6.16 -12.32
CA ALA A 244 10.10 6.20 -12.80
C ALA A 244 10.66 4.79 -13.06
N ASP A 245 11.56 4.73 -14.01
CA ASP A 245 12.52 3.67 -14.24
C ASP A 245 13.96 4.17 -14.05
N PRO A 246 14.99 3.29 -14.03
CA PRO A 246 16.37 3.72 -13.86
C PRO A 246 16.88 4.69 -14.94
N ASP A 247 16.28 4.71 -16.13
CA ASP A 247 16.73 5.53 -17.26
C ASP A 247 16.15 6.95 -17.20
N ASN A 248 14.96 7.13 -16.60
CA ASN A 248 14.28 8.43 -16.57
C ASN A 248 14.33 9.15 -15.20
N ILE A 249 14.65 8.46 -14.09
CA ILE A 249 14.55 9.01 -12.74
C ILE A 249 15.38 10.26 -12.53
N GLU A 250 16.57 10.38 -13.13
CA GLU A 250 17.44 11.56 -13.00
C GLU A 250 16.76 12.81 -13.57
N SER A 251 16.20 12.71 -14.79
CA SER A 251 15.47 13.80 -15.42
C SER A 251 14.20 14.18 -14.68
N LEU A 252 13.51 13.17 -14.13
CA LEU A 252 12.30 13.36 -13.34
C LEU A 252 12.62 14.04 -12.00
N PHE A 253 13.66 13.59 -11.28
CA PHE A 253 14.12 14.22 -10.06
C PHE A 253 14.46 15.69 -10.28
N LYS A 254 15.25 16.01 -11.34
CA LYS A 254 15.62 17.37 -11.71
C LYS A 254 14.41 18.28 -11.98
N LYS A 255 13.32 17.71 -12.51
CA LYS A 255 12.06 18.43 -12.72
C LYS A 255 11.35 18.69 -11.41
N LEU A 256 11.21 17.65 -10.57
CA LEU A 256 10.35 17.68 -9.39
C LEU A 256 10.98 18.38 -8.17
N GLU A 257 12.31 18.43 -8.07
CA GLU A 257 13.02 19.00 -6.90
C GLU A 257 12.78 20.51 -6.73
N LYS A 258 12.51 21.23 -7.84
CA LYS A 258 12.23 22.66 -7.87
C LYS A 258 10.75 23.02 -8.04
N ASP A 259 9.93 22.05 -8.33
CA ASP A 259 8.55 22.28 -8.71
C ASP A 259 7.67 22.60 -7.47
N HIS A 260 6.54 23.26 -7.69
CA HIS A 260 5.65 23.72 -6.61
C HIS A 260 5.07 22.58 -5.80
N ILE A 261 4.74 22.91 -4.55
CA ILE A 261 3.99 22.03 -3.64
C ILE A 261 2.62 21.72 -4.26
N PRO A 262 2.20 20.44 -4.33
CA PRO A 262 0.88 20.11 -4.83
C PRO A 262 -0.22 20.74 -3.95
N THR A 263 -1.18 21.43 -4.59
CA THR A 263 -2.31 22.06 -3.90
C THR A 263 -3.57 21.21 -3.92
N ALA A 264 -3.61 20.13 -4.72
CA ALA A 264 -4.72 19.22 -4.82
C ALA A 264 -5.06 18.57 -3.45
N GLU A 265 -6.29 18.12 -3.30
CA GLU A 265 -6.69 17.30 -2.17
C GLU A 265 -6.17 15.87 -2.32
N CYS A 266 -5.96 15.18 -1.20
CA CYS A 266 -5.54 13.79 -1.20
C CYS A 266 -6.67 12.92 -1.78
N PRO A 267 -6.44 12.15 -2.85
CA PRO A 267 -7.50 11.35 -3.47
C PRO A 267 -7.93 10.16 -2.60
N TYR A 268 -7.11 9.79 -1.61
CA TYR A 268 -7.33 8.62 -0.75
C TYR A 268 -8.09 8.95 0.53
N GLY A 269 -8.52 10.19 0.74
CA GLY A 269 -9.35 10.60 1.86
C GLY A 269 -8.72 11.69 2.74
N ASP A 270 -9.48 12.03 3.77
CA ASP A 270 -9.24 13.14 4.68
C ASP A 270 -8.83 12.71 6.11
N GLY A 271 -8.60 11.40 6.32
CA GLY A 271 -8.30 10.84 7.64
C GLY A 271 -9.53 10.60 8.52
N SER A 272 -10.71 10.44 7.92
CA SER A 272 -11.96 10.11 8.64
C SER A 272 -12.55 8.74 8.23
N SER A 273 -11.73 7.88 7.61
CA SER A 273 -12.18 6.61 7.04
C SER A 273 -12.78 5.67 8.08
N SER A 274 -12.13 5.48 9.23
CA SER A 274 -12.62 4.62 10.30
C SER A 274 -13.97 5.08 10.85
N LYS A 275 -14.20 6.41 10.93
CA LYS A 275 -15.48 6.95 11.35
C LYS A 275 -16.60 6.65 10.35
N LYS A 276 -16.33 6.80 9.04
CA LYS A 276 -17.27 6.46 7.97
C LYS A 276 -17.61 4.97 8.00
N ILE A 277 -16.59 4.11 8.14
CA ILE A 277 -16.77 2.67 8.25
C ILE A 277 -17.64 2.29 9.45
N ALA A 278 -17.36 2.85 10.63
CA ALA A 278 -18.15 2.57 11.83
C ALA A 278 -19.64 2.94 11.65
N GLN A 279 -19.95 4.05 10.98
CA GLN A 279 -21.32 4.45 10.68
C GLN A 279 -22.01 3.46 9.71
N ILE A 280 -21.31 2.99 8.68
CA ILE A 280 -21.83 1.99 7.74
C ILE A 280 -22.13 0.68 8.48
N LEU A 281 -21.18 0.19 9.29
CA LEU A 281 -21.35 -1.06 10.03
C LEU A 281 -22.48 -1.00 11.06
N GLN A 282 -22.71 0.16 11.69
CA GLN A 282 -23.88 0.36 12.57
C GLN A 282 -25.19 0.23 11.80
N GLY A 283 -25.29 0.87 10.61
CA GLY A 283 -26.46 0.77 9.76
C GLY A 283 -26.75 -0.64 9.22
N LEU A 284 -25.71 -1.49 9.07
CA LEU A 284 -25.88 -2.89 8.66
C LEU A 284 -26.44 -3.79 9.79
N ASN A 285 -26.21 -3.43 11.06
CA ASN A 285 -26.71 -4.17 12.22
C ASN A 285 -28.16 -3.80 12.58
N ASP A 286 -28.69 -2.70 12.05
CA ASP A 286 -30.05 -2.21 12.31
C ASP A 286 -31.09 -2.74 11.29
N VAL A 287 -30.68 -3.58 10.32
CA VAL A 287 -31.51 -4.24 9.30
C VAL A 287 -31.58 -5.74 9.57
#